data_88ca5081646fa507b31f5b43292f78d9
#
_entry.id   88ca5081646fa507b31f5b43292f78d9
#
_cell.length_a   1.000
_cell.length_b   1.000
_cell.length_c   1.000
_cell.angle_alpha   90.00
_cell.angle_beta   90.00
_cell.angle_gamma   90.00
#
_symmetry.space_group_name_H-M   'P 1'
#
loop_
_entity.id
_entity.type
_entity.pdbx_description
1 polymer ?
#
loop_
_entity_poly.entity_id
_entity_poly.type
_entity_poly.pdbx_seq_one_letter_code
_entity_poly.pdbx_strand_id
1 'polypeptide(L)'
;MKPKFFLIVLPFMLNAVMCYAEKTHIIEPAEFEITYSIKEQPFWDIYIFRCGKKASQYFCQAKLKRNIMLANDDPAYFILSNEEMKDLNTPEYEKKYPLSTGNNDRIYRNLEQGKISTYSTVFGTHYLITEDISIPDWTIYEDSTLTVLGMECKKATTNFRGRYWEAWYTEEIPIGQGPWKLCGLPGMILKANCPKFMLIEAISIKNKNLDPVTFYNYLNYKYAPIERMEYLKKVHKPGIYPTGGNHRTIEIDDN
;
A
#
# COMPACT_ATOMS: atom_id res chain seq x y z
N MET A 1 -62.89 15.58 -28.46
CA MET A 1 -62.08 15.11 -27.33
C MET A 1 -60.64 14.94 -27.81
N LYS A 2 -59.75 15.81 -27.34
CA LYS A 2 -58.30 15.70 -27.66
C LYS A 2 -57.60 14.98 -26.50
N PRO A 3 -56.75 13.99 -26.75
CA PRO A 3 -55.99 13.36 -25.66
C PRO A 3 -54.90 14.28 -25.16
N LYS A 4 -54.84 14.49 -23.85
CA LYS A 4 -53.75 15.18 -23.14
C LYS A 4 -52.62 14.20 -22.94
N PHE A 5 -51.50 14.38 -23.67
CA PHE A 5 -50.26 13.71 -23.34
C PHE A 5 -49.66 14.27 -22.05
N PHE A 6 -49.64 13.43 -21.03
CA PHE A 6 -48.89 13.74 -19.78
C PHE A 6 -47.44 13.35 -19.99
N LEU A 7 -46.58 14.32 -20.16
CA LEU A 7 -45.12 14.12 -20.22
C LEU A 7 -44.63 13.88 -18.78
N ILE A 8 -44.36 12.63 -18.43
CA ILE A 8 -43.70 12.29 -17.15
C ILE A 8 -42.21 12.63 -17.31
N VAL A 9 -41.81 13.78 -16.79
CA VAL A 9 -40.38 14.11 -16.62
C VAL A 9 -39.90 13.35 -15.40
N LEU A 10 -39.19 12.25 -15.64
CA LEU A 10 -38.45 11.53 -14.59
C LEU A 10 -37.26 12.43 -14.17
N PRO A 11 -37.14 12.84 -12.90
CA PRO A 11 -35.95 13.55 -12.48
C PRO A 11 -34.78 12.56 -12.46
N PHE A 12 -33.86 12.73 -13.36
CA PHE A 12 -32.51 12.13 -13.26
C PHE A 12 -31.89 12.68 -11.98
N MET A 13 -32.00 11.91 -10.89
CA MET A 13 -31.19 12.15 -9.70
C MET A 13 -29.74 11.86 -10.08
N LEU A 14 -29.04 12.93 -10.44
CA LEU A 14 -27.59 12.92 -10.50
C LEU A 14 -27.10 12.68 -9.07
N ASN A 15 -26.81 11.43 -8.71
CA ASN A 15 -26.10 11.11 -7.50
C ASN A 15 -24.69 11.72 -7.63
N ALA A 16 -24.58 12.99 -7.29
CA ALA A 16 -23.28 13.59 -7.02
C ALA A 16 -22.70 12.81 -5.82
N VAL A 17 -21.78 11.92 -6.08
CA VAL A 17 -20.95 11.31 -5.05
C VAL A 17 -20.19 12.46 -4.41
N MET A 18 -20.71 12.96 -3.30
CA MET A 18 -20.04 13.98 -2.50
C MET A 18 -18.80 13.31 -1.90
N CYS A 19 -17.67 13.53 -2.52
CA CYS A 19 -16.38 13.06 -2.05
C CYS A 19 -15.97 13.93 -0.84
N TYR A 20 -16.41 13.54 0.35
CA TYR A 20 -15.93 14.15 1.60
C TYR A 20 -14.50 13.69 1.87
N ALA A 21 -13.61 14.62 2.21
CA ALA A 21 -12.30 14.27 2.70
C ALA A 21 -12.45 13.67 4.10
N GLU A 22 -12.23 12.36 4.21
CA GLU A 22 -12.19 11.69 5.49
C GLU A 22 -10.95 12.13 6.25
N LYS A 23 -11.12 12.59 7.51
CA LYS A 23 -10.02 13.05 8.34
C LYS A 23 -9.26 11.89 8.97
N THR A 24 -8.01 12.15 9.37
CA THR A 24 -7.23 11.21 10.20
C THR A 24 -8.00 10.81 11.45
N HIS A 25 -8.17 9.51 11.67
CA HIS A 25 -8.85 8.96 12.86
C HIS A 25 -8.35 7.56 13.20
N ILE A 26 -8.49 7.17 14.47
CA ILE A 26 -8.18 5.83 14.95
C ILE A 26 -9.30 4.89 14.51
N ILE A 27 -8.93 3.75 13.93
CA ILE A 27 -9.85 2.68 13.53
C ILE A 27 -10.04 1.72 14.71
N GLU A 28 -8.95 1.16 15.24
CA GLU A 28 -8.96 0.26 16.40
C GLU A 28 -7.56 0.14 17.04
N PRO A 29 -7.43 -0.44 18.24
CA PRO A 29 -6.14 -0.80 18.81
C PRO A 29 -5.41 -1.84 17.94
N ALA A 30 -4.09 -1.71 17.79
CA ALA A 30 -3.27 -2.73 17.12
C ALA A 30 -2.87 -3.84 18.11
N GLU A 31 -2.81 -5.09 17.61
CA GLU A 31 -2.29 -6.25 18.34
C GLU A 31 -0.84 -6.57 17.95
N PHE A 32 -0.48 -6.26 16.69
CA PHE A 32 0.86 -6.45 16.15
C PHE A 32 1.29 -5.27 15.29
N GLU A 33 2.59 -4.99 15.32
CA GLU A 33 3.24 -4.11 14.36
C GLU A 33 4.48 -4.83 13.81
N ILE A 34 4.59 -4.89 12.49
CA ILE A 34 5.77 -5.41 11.80
C ILE A 34 6.37 -4.30 10.96
N THR A 35 7.65 -4.10 11.13
CA THR A 35 8.43 -3.20 10.28
C THR A 35 9.08 -4.03 9.18
N TYR A 36 8.79 -3.69 7.93
CA TYR A 36 9.39 -4.31 6.76
C TYR A 36 10.40 -3.38 6.10
N SER A 37 11.55 -3.92 5.72
CA SER A 37 12.45 -3.32 4.74
C SER A 37 12.04 -3.78 3.35
N ILE A 38 11.83 -2.84 2.43
CA ILE A 38 11.60 -3.12 1.01
C ILE A 38 12.83 -2.69 0.23
N LYS A 39 13.36 -3.59 -0.60
CA LYS A 39 14.49 -3.32 -1.48
C LYS A 39 14.05 -3.50 -2.92
N GLU A 40 14.05 -2.42 -3.67
CA GLU A 40 13.85 -2.35 -5.12
C GLU A 40 15.04 -1.59 -5.70
N GLN A 41 16.01 -2.30 -6.26
CA GLN A 41 17.27 -1.71 -6.70
C GLN A 41 17.07 -0.51 -7.65
N PRO A 42 17.72 0.65 -7.41
CA PRO A 42 18.71 0.94 -6.33
C PRO A 42 18.08 1.40 -5.00
N PHE A 43 16.77 1.53 -4.91
CA PHE A 43 16.04 2.13 -3.79
C PHE A 43 15.68 1.11 -2.71
N TRP A 44 15.47 1.62 -1.50
CA TRP A 44 14.88 0.88 -0.39
C TRP A 44 14.00 1.78 0.46
N ASP A 45 13.01 1.21 1.13
CA ASP A 45 12.07 1.91 2.00
C ASP A 45 11.71 1.09 3.24
N ILE A 46 11.22 1.76 4.25
CA ILE A 46 10.66 1.15 5.45
C ILE A 46 9.14 1.27 5.42
N TYR A 47 8.49 0.12 5.54
CA TYR A 47 7.03 0.04 5.63
C TYR A 47 6.58 -0.52 6.96
N ILE A 48 5.50 0.03 7.47
CA ILE A 48 4.86 -0.42 8.70
C ILE A 48 3.59 -1.18 8.35
N PHE A 49 3.46 -2.38 8.87
CA PHE A 49 2.23 -3.15 8.89
C PHE A 49 1.71 -3.19 10.33
N ARG A 50 0.48 -2.73 10.55
CA ARG A 50 -0.24 -2.88 11.82
C ARG A 50 -1.48 -3.69 11.61
N CYS A 51 -1.74 -4.62 12.52
CA CYS A 51 -2.91 -5.47 12.51
C CYS A 51 -3.62 -5.40 13.85
N GLY A 52 -4.91 -5.10 13.82
CA GLY A 52 -5.86 -5.29 14.91
C GLY A 52 -6.72 -6.51 14.66
N LYS A 53 -7.88 -6.59 15.33
CA LYS A 53 -8.81 -7.72 15.18
C LYS A 53 -9.63 -7.67 13.90
N LYS A 54 -10.00 -6.48 13.47
CA LYS A 54 -10.96 -6.23 12.39
C LYS A 54 -10.33 -5.52 11.19
N ALA A 55 -9.20 -4.87 11.40
CA ALA A 55 -8.54 -4.09 10.40
C ALA A 55 -7.02 -4.26 10.42
N SER A 56 -6.39 -4.09 9.27
CA SER A 56 -4.95 -3.90 9.17
C SER A 56 -4.61 -2.73 8.26
N GLN A 57 -3.39 -2.20 8.44
CA GLN A 57 -2.86 -1.12 7.61
C GLN A 57 -1.42 -1.40 7.20
N TYR A 58 -1.05 -0.89 6.02
CA TYR A 58 0.30 -1.00 5.48
C TYR A 58 0.68 0.32 4.79
N PHE A 59 1.78 0.94 5.18
CA PHE A 59 2.16 2.26 4.69
C PHE A 59 3.68 2.52 4.79
N CYS A 60 4.19 3.39 3.91
CA CYS A 60 5.56 3.85 3.97
C CYS A 60 5.78 4.82 5.15
N GLN A 61 6.73 4.50 6.03
CA GLN A 61 7.04 5.28 7.23
C GLN A 61 7.55 6.69 6.89
N ALA A 62 8.50 6.77 5.96
CA ALA A 62 9.10 8.05 5.56
C ALA A 62 8.06 8.98 4.95
N LYS A 63 7.14 8.43 4.12
CA LYS A 63 6.07 9.23 3.51
C LYS A 63 5.07 9.75 4.53
N LEU A 64 4.68 8.92 5.48
CA LEU A 64 3.79 9.36 6.56
C LEU A 64 4.45 10.50 7.36
N LYS A 65 5.74 10.35 7.74
CA LYS A 65 6.49 11.39 8.45
C LYS A 65 6.50 12.70 7.67
N ARG A 66 6.79 12.67 6.37
CA ARG A 66 6.78 13.87 5.52
C ARG A 66 5.38 14.53 5.45
N ASN A 67 4.31 13.74 5.36
CA ASN A 67 2.95 14.27 5.35
C ASN A 67 2.58 14.95 6.68
N ILE A 68 3.04 14.41 7.82
CA ILE A 68 2.85 15.02 9.14
C ILE A 68 3.62 16.34 9.24
N MET A 69 4.89 16.36 8.81
CA MET A 69 5.70 17.58 8.81
C MET A 69 5.03 18.68 7.97
N LEU A 70 4.59 18.34 6.76
CA LEU A 70 3.91 19.28 5.87
C LEU A 70 2.58 19.79 6.46
N ALA A 71 1.80 18.91 7.08
CA ALA A 71 0.52 19.30 7.69
C ALA A 71 0.66 20.21 8.91
N ASN A 72 1.83 20.19 9.55
CA ASN A 72 2.17 21.03 10.72
C ASN A 72 3.02 22.26 10.35
N ASP A 73 3.20 22.56 9.07
CA ASP A 73 4.09 23.64 8.59
C ASP A 73 5.50 23.57 9.18
N ASP A 74 6.01 22.33 9.41
CA ASP A 74 7.31 22.11 10.02
C ASP A 74 8.44 22.62 9.09
N PRO A 75 9.25 23.62 9.51
CA PRO A 75 10.33 24.16 8.68
C PRO A 75 11.32 23.10 8.20
N ALA A 76 11.52 22.01 8.96
CA ALA A 76 12.41 20.92 8.57
C ALA A 76 11.94 20.22 7.29
N TYR A 77 10.63 20.20 6.99
CA TYR A 77 10.13 19.69 5.71
C TYR A 77 10.72 20.45 4.51
N PHE A 78 10.69 21.77 4.56
CA PHE A 78 11.17 22.63 3.47
C PHE A 78 12.69 22.57 3.32
N ILE A 79 13.43 22.46 4.46
CA ILE A 79 14.90 22.31 4.45
C ILE A 79 15.27 21.01 3.75
N LEU A 80 14.68 19.87 4.19
CA LEU A 80 14.94 18.55 3.59
C LEU A 80 14.56 18.50 2.12
N SER A 81 13.40 19.06 1.75
CA SER A 81 12.94 19.09 0.36
C SER A 81 13.84 19.92 -0.54
N ASN A 82 14.33 21.08 -0.06
CA ASN A 82 15.25 21.92 -0.80
C ASN A 82 16.63 21.25 -0.97
N GLU A 83 17.15 20.57 0.05
CA GLU A 83 18.40 19.81 -0.04
C GLU A 83 18.26 18.66 -1.04
N GLU A 84 17.18 17.89 -0.96
CA GLU A 84 16.88 16.80 -1.88
C GLU A 84 16.78 17.29 -3.34
N MET A 85 16.13 18.43 -3.57
CA MET A 85 16.03 19.03 -4.91
C MET A 85 17.38 19.52 -5.45
N LYS A 86 18.25 20.07 -4.61
CA LYS A 86 19.60 20.51 -5.02
C LYS A 86 20.45 19.31 -5.46
N ASP A 87 20.28 18.20 -4.78
CA ASP A 87 21.09 16.99 -5.03
C ASP A 87 20.50 16.10 -6.14
N LEU A 88 19.26 16.32 -6.57
CA LEU A 88 18.47 15.44 -7.46
C LEU A 88 19.19 14.97 -8.73
N ASN A 89 20.08 15.77 -9.27
CA ASN A 89 20.86 15.45 -10.48
C ASN A 89 22.35 15.18 -10.22
N THR A 90 22.72 14.95 -8.95
CA THR A 90 24.10 14.64 -8.60
C THR A 90 24.34 13.13 -8.58
N PRO A 91 25.56 12.64 -8.88
CA PRO A 91 25.89 11.22 -8.78
C PRO A 91 25.73 10.64 -7.37
N GLU A 92 25.77 11.49 -6.35
CA GLU A 92 25.63 11.14 -4.95
C GLU A 92 24.18 11.04 -4.47
N TYR A 93 23.20 11.46 -5.29
CA TYR A 93 21.79 11.52 -4.90
C TYR A 93 21.27 10.19 -4.33
N GLU A 94 21.45 9.10 -5.07
CA GLU A 94 20.98 7.77 -4.66
C GLU A 94 21.67 7.28 -3.38
N LYS A 95 22.91 7.66 -3.16
CA LYS A 95 23.67 7.32 -1.96
C LYS A 95 23.22 8.13 -0.74
N LYS A 96 22.91 9.41 -0.93
CA LYS A 96 22.48 10.33 0.14
C LYS A 96 21.01 10.14 0.51
N TYR A 97 20.18 9.80 -0.47
CA TYR A 97 18.73 9.60 -0.33
C TYR A 97 18.28 8.22 -0.82
N PRO A 98 18.78 7.13 -0.22
CA PRO A 98 18.49 5.77 -0.68
C PRO A 98 17.04 5.36 -0.41
N LEU A 99 16.35 6.10 0.46
CA LEU A 99 14.97 5.83 0.86
C LEU A 99 14.02 6.48 -0.13
N SER A 100 13.61 5.78 -1.16
CA SER A 100 12.39 6.07 -1.90
C SER A 100 12.13 5.07 -3.03
N THR A 101 11.22 4.15 -2.83
CA THR A 101 10.66 3.35 -3.92
C THR A 101 9.68 4.17 -4.77
N GLY A 102 9.39 5.41 -4.37
CA GLY A 102 8.38 6.24 -5.02
C GLY A 102 6.93 5.81 -4.75
N ASN A 103 6.72 4.68 -4.11
CA ASN A 103 5.39 4.19 -3.80
C ASN A 103 4.80 4.93 -2.58
N ASN A 104 3.64 5.53 -2.77
CA ASN A 104 2.93 6.30 -1.76
C ASN A 104 1.65 5.59 -1.28
N ASP A 105 1.44 4.36 -1.68
CA ASP A 105 0.21 3.65 -1.39
C ASP A 105 0.08 3.37 0.11
N ARG A 106 -1.12 3.66 0.61
CA ARG A 106 -1.56 3.24 1.93
C ARG A 106 -2.66 2.23 1.74
N ILE A 107 -2.47 1.06 2.30
CA ILE A 107 -3.38 -0.07 2.16
C ILE A 107 -4.05 -0.32 3.50
N TYR A 108 -5.36 -0.39 3.49
CA TYR A 108 -6.19 -0.76 4.64
C TYR A 108 -7.00 -1.99 4.28
N ARG A 109 -7.03 -2.96 5.17
CA ARG A 109 -7.93 -4.11 5.06
C ARG A 109 -9.03 -4.00 6.10
N ASN A 110 -10.27 -4.15 5.68
CA ASN A 110 -11.40 -4.42 6.56
C ASN A 110 -11.64 -5.94 6.54
N LEU A 111 -11.23 -6.61 7.60
CA LEU A 111 -11.25 -8.08 7.67
C LEU A 111 -12.66 -8.63 7.84
N GLU A 112 -13.57 -7.87 8.50
CA GLU A 112 -14.96 -8.26 8.67
C GLU A 112 -15.73 -8.19 7.35
N GLN A 113 -15.43 -7.20 6.51
CA GLN A 113 -16.09 -7.02 5.21
C GLN A 113 -15.37 -7.72 4.06
N GLY A 114 -14.18 -8.26 4.30
CA GLY A 114 -13.35 -8.86 3.25
C GLY A 114 -12.90 -7.85 2.19
N LYS A 115 -12.67 -6.58 2.55
CA LYS A 115 -12.33 -5.51 1.61
C LYS A 115 -10.92 -4.96 1.83
N ILE A 116 -10.28 -4.56 0.72
CA ILE A 116 -9.05 -3.78 0.70
C ILE A 116 -9.35 -2.40 0.12
N SER A 117 -8.86 -1.36 0.79
CA SER A 117 -8.85 0.02 0.30
C SER A 117 -7.41 0.48 0.11
N THR A 118 -7.04 0.80 -1.11
CA THR A 118 -5.72 1.37 -1.45
C THR A 118 -5.88 2.85 -1.76
N TYR A 119 -5.20 3.68 -0.97
CA TYR A 119 -5.12 5.12 -1.16
C TYR A 119 -3.81 5.46 -1.85
N SER A 120 -3.89 5.93 -3.07
CA SER A 120 -2.74 6.22 -3.93
C SER A 120 -2.76 7.64 -4.47
N THR A 121 -1.61 8.10 -4.94
CA THR A 121 -1.48 9.42 -5.57
C THR A 121 -0.68 9.28 -6.86
N VAL A 122 -1.27 9.73 -7.97
CA VAL A 122 -0.65 9.72 -9.30
C VAL A 122 -0.76 11.13 -9.86
N PHE A 123 0.36 11.79 -10.13
CA PHE A 123 0.43 13.17 -10.67
C PHE A 123 -0.45 14.19 -9.94
N GLY A 124 -0.40 14.17 -8.60
CA GLY A 124 -1.19 15.08 -7.77
C GLY A 124 -2.68 14.73 -7.69
N THR A 125 -3.15 13.73 -8.42
CA THR A 125 -4.51 13.21 -8.27
C THR A 125 -4.51 12.07 -7.27
N HIS A 126 -5.43 12.14 -6.29
CA HIS A 126 -5.57 11.14 -5.23
C HIS A 126 -6.69 10.17 -5.56
N TYR A 127 -6.39 8.86 -5.52
CA TYR A 127 -7.32 7.80 -5.88
C TYR A 127 -7.58 6.87 -4.70
N LEU A 128 -8.83 6.40 -4.61
CA LEU A 128 -9.26 5.31 -3.73
C LEU A 128 -9.65 4.11 -4.60
N ILE A 129 -8.88 3.04 -4.47
CA ILE A 129 -9.18 1.74 -5.08
C ILE A 129 -9.74 0.84 -3.99
N THR A 130 -10.99 0.38 -4.16
CA THR A 130 -11.62 -0.58 -3.23
C THR A 130 -11.87 -1.89 -3.97
N GLU A 131 -11.39 -2.98 -3.40
CA GLU A 131 -11.50 -4.31 -3.98
C GLU A 131 -11.76 -5.37 -2.89
N ASP A 132 -12.22 -6.56 -3.30
CA ASP A 132 -12.31 -7.70 -2.39
C ASP A 132 -10.90 -8.19 -2.01
N ILE A 133 -10.75 -8.73 -0.79
CA ILE A 133 -9.53 -9.42 -0.41
C ILE A 133 -9.40 -10.66 -1.30
N SER A 134 -8.43 -10.63 -2.19
CA SER A 134 -8.07 -11.76 -3.04
C SER A 134 -6.99 -12.58 -2.35
N ILE A 135 -7.29 -13.84 -2.04
CA ILE A 135 -6.32 -14.77 -1.46
C ILE A 135 -5.54 -15.39 -2.61
N PRO A 136 -4.18 -15.23 -2.64
CA PRO A 136 -3.36 -15.89 -3.64
C PRO A 136 -3.45 -17.41 -3.54
N ASP A 137 -3.37 -18.10 -4.68
CA ASP A 137 -3.29 -19.56 -4.73
C ASP A 137 -1.84 -20.00 -4.42
N TRP A 138 -1.61 -20.38 -3.15
CA TRP A 138 -0.30 -20.69 -2.62
C TRP A 138 0.07 -22.17 -2.79
N THR A 139 1.26 -22.44 -3.34
CA THR A 139 1.93 -23.73 -3.23
C THR A 139 2.87 -23.70 -2.04
N ILE A 140 2.61 -24.51 -1.02
CA ILE A 140 3.39 -24.57 0.23
C ILE A 140 4.46 -25.69 0.12
N TYR A 141 5.65 -25.41 0.62
CA TYR A 141 6.79 -26.34 0.65
C TYR A 141 7.17 -26.60 2.10
N GLU A 142 6.67 -27.71 2.66
CA GLU A 142 6.82 -28.06 4.08
C GLU A 142 8.29 -28.27 4.49
N ASP A 143 9.12 -28.81 3.58
CA ASP A 143 10.52 -29.14 3.85
C ASP A 143 11.47 -27.94 3.57
N SER A 144 10.94 -26.80 3.12
CA SER A 144 11.75 -25.63 2.81
C SER A 144 11.56 -24.56 3.88
N THR A 145 12.53 -24.44 4.78
CA THR A 145 12.47 -23.51 5.90
C THR A 145 13.55 -22.44 5.86
N LEU A 146 13.30 -21.32 6.52
CA LEU A 146 14.20 -20.19 6.70
C LEU A 146 13.90 -19.54 8.06
N THR A 147 14.93 -19.11 8.76
CA THR A 147 14.74 -18.33 10.00
C THR A 147 14.69 -16.83 9.70
N VAL A 148 13.60 -16.17 10.12
CA VAL A 148 13.46 -14.70 10.06
C VAL A 148 13.17 -14.18 11.45
N LEU A 149 13.96 -13.25 11.94
CA LEU A 149 13.84 -12.67 13.31
C LEU A 149 13.76 -13.72 14.42
N GLY A 150 14.43 -14.87 14.25
CA GLY A 150 14.45 -15.96 15.22
C GLY A 150 13.25 -16.93 15.11
N MET A 151 12.31 -16.69 14.22
CA MET A 151 11.15 -17.56 13.97
C MET A 151 11.40 -18.46 12.78
N GLU A 152 10.99 -19.72 12.87
CA GLU A 152 10.99 -20.63 11.74
C GLU A 152 9.89 -20.22 10.75
N CYS A 153 10.24 -20.13 9.48
CA CYS A 153 9.33 -19.78 8.40
C CYS A 153 9.35 -20.86 7.32
N LYS A 154 8.19 -21.31 6.89
CA LYS A 154 8.01 -22.21 5.75
C LYS A 154 7.90 -21.43 4.45
N LYS A 155 8.38 -22.02 3.36
CA LYS A 155 8.30 -21.43 2.02
C LYS A 155 6.94 -21.68 1.40
N ALA A 156 6.41 -20.66 0.70
CA ALA A 156 5.27 -20.79 -0.22
C ALA A 156 5.53 -19.95 -1.49
N THR A 157 4.93 -20.36 -2.60
CA THR A 157 5.02 -19.64 -3.87
C THR A 157 3.65 -19.44 -4.51
N THR A 158 3.53 -18.39 -5.29
CA THR A 158 2.29 -18.11 -6.05
C THR A 158 2.57 -17.20 -7.24
N ASN A 159 1.66 -17.21 -8.22
CA ASN A 159 1.51 -16.13 -9.18
C ASN A 159 0.36 -15.23 -8.72
N PHE A 160 0.67 -13.99 -8.42
CA PHE A 160 -0.33 -13.05 -7.90
C PHE A 160 -0.12 -11.64 -8.47
N ARG A 161 -1.17 -11.08 -9.01
CA ARG A 161 -1.16 -9.73 -9.59
C ARG A 161 -0.10 -9.54 -10.68
N GLY A 162 0.00 -10.55 -11.57
CA GLY A 162 0.93 -10.56 -12.70
C GLY A 162 2.39 -10.84 -12.35
N ARG A 163 2.70 -11.21 -11.11
CA ARG A 163 4.05 -11.49 -10.64
C ARG A 163 4.16 -12.82 -9.93
N TYR A 164 5.33 -13.45 -10.08
CA TYR A 164 5.71 -14.62 -9.29
C TYR A 164 6.28 -14.16 -7.96
N TRP A 165 5.78 -14.76 -6.87
CA TRP A 165 6.18 -14.50 -5.49
C TRP A 165 6.68 -15.75 -4.81
N GLU A 166 7.77 -15.59 -4.06
CA GLU A 166 8.24 -16.53 -3.06
C GLU A 166 8.02 -15.88 -1.68
N ALA A 167 7.29 -16.52 -0.80
CA ALA A 167 7.02 -16.02 0.54
C ALA A 167 7.53 -17.00 1.59
N TRP A 168 7.93 -16.46 2.73
CA TRP A 168 8.24 -17.22 3.93
C TRP A 168 7.34 -16.72 5.06
N TYR A 169 6.57 -17.62 5.63
CA TYR A 169 5.58 -17.33 6.66
C TYR A 169 5.83 -18.16 7.90
N THR A 170 5.48 -17.64 9.09
CA THR A 170 5.60 -18.32 10.37
C THR A 170 4.23 -18.63 10.98
N GLU A 171 4.03 -19.84 11.44
CA GLU A 171 2.84 -20.26 12.18
C GLU A 171 2.89 -19.84 13.67
N GLU A 172 4.05 -19.36 14.16
CA GLU A 172 4.17 -18.79 15.51
C GLU A 172 3.30 -17.51 15.67
N ILE A 173 2.98 -16.85 14.57
CA ILE A 173 2.00 -15.76 14.49
C ILE A 173 0.86 -16.24 13.57
N PRO A 174 -0.20 -16.88 14.12
CA PRO A 174 -1.24 -17.54 13.34
C PRO A 174 -2.24 -16.53 12.72
N ILE A 175 -1.74 -15.53 12.05
CA ILE A 175 -2.49 -14.48 11.37
C ILE A 175 -2.13 -14.55 9.89
N GLY A 176 -3.05 -14.97 9.05
CA GLY A 176 -2.85 -15.15 7.59
C GLY A 176 -2.72 -13.82 6.84
N GLN A 177 -1.88 -12.92 7.32
CA GLN A 177 -1.63 -11.61 6.78
C GLN A 177 -0.16 -11.45 6.34
N GLY A 178 0.14 -10.34 5.65
CA GLY A 178 1.49 -10.04 5.22
C GLY A 178 1.63 -8.63 4.65
N PRO A 179 2.82 -8.32 4.13
CA PRO A 179 3.10 -7.03 3.54
C PRO A 179 2.30 -6.83 2.25
N TRP A 180 2.08 -5.60 1.88
CA TRP A 180 1.33 -5.20 0.70
C TRP A 180 -0.05 -5.88 0.66
N LYS A 181 -0.41 -6.62 -0.41
CA LYS A 181 -1.69 -7.35 -0.54
C LYS A 181 -1.55 -8.86 -0.33
N LEU A 182 -0.36 -9.33 0.03
CA LEU A 182 -0.11 -10.77 0.27
C LEU A 182 -0.80 -11.22 1.56
N CYS A 183 -1.53 -12.34 1.49
CA CYS A 183 -2.26 -12.91 2.63
C CYS A 183 -2.65 -14.37 2.34
N GLY A 184 -3.34 -15.02 3.29
CA GLY A 184 -3.99 -16.32 3.10
C GLY A 184 -3.12 -17.54 3.39
N LEU A 185 -1.86 -17.37 3.83
CA LEU A 185 -1.05 -18.45 4.39
C LEU A 185 -1.48 -18.75 5.84
N PRO A 186 -1.17 -19.93 6.40
CA PRO A 186 -1.54 -20.32 7.78
C PRO A 186 -0.93 -19.43 8.87
N GLY A 187 -0.05 -18.50 8.52
CA GLY A 187 0.61 -17.58 9.44
C GLY A 187 1.09 -16.30 8.77
N MET A 188 1.80 -15.50 9.56
CA MET A 188 2.29 -14.19 9.15
C MET A 188 3.44 -14.30 8.13
N ILE A 189 3.32 -13.61 7.02
CA ILE A 189 4.39 -13.53 6.01
C ILE A 189 5.45 -12.56 6.50
N LEU A 190 6.64 -13.08 6.83
CA LEU A 190 7.76 -12.27 7.30
C LEU A 190 8.74 -11.87 6.18
N LYS A 191 8.73 -12.63 5.07
CA LYS A 191 9.57 -12.30 3.91
C LYS A 191 8.81 -12.63 2.64
N ALA A 192 8.92 -11.76 1.64
CA ALA A 192 8.38 -11.97 0.30
C ALA A 192 9.40 -11.49 -0.73
N ASN A 193 9.69 -12.32 -1.72
CA ASN A 193 10.60 -12.04 -2.80
C ASN A 193 9.88 -12.12 -4.13
N CYS A 194 9.91 -11.05 -4.89
CA CYS A 194 9.56 -11.04 -6.30
C CYS A 194 10.87 -10.98 -7.09
N PRO A 195 11.36 -12.09 -7.67
CA PRO A 195 12.68 -12.16 -8.26
C PRO A 195 12.92 -11.08 -9.32
N LYS A 196 14.11 -10.45 -9.29
CA LYS A 196 14.51 -9.34 -10.17
C LYS A 196 13.68 -8.06 -10.06
N PHE A 197 12.76 -8.00 -9.12
CA PHE A 197 11.93 -6.82 -8.89
C PHE A 197 12.08 -6.28 -7.48
N MET A 198 11.62 -7.00 -6.45
CA MET A 198 11.71 -6.48 -5.09
C MET A 198 11.84 -7.59 -4.04
N LEU A 199 12.47 -7.23 -2.93
CA LEU A 199 12.52 -8.04 -1.71
C LEU A 199 11.87 -7.26 -0.58
N ILE A 200 10.92 -7.89 0.10
CA ILE A 200 10.26 -7.41 1.31
C ILE A 200 10.67 -8.32 2.46
N GLU A 201 11.21 -7.78 3.54
CA GLU A 201 11.69 -8.59 4.66
C GLU A 201 11.40 -7.89 6.00
N ALA A 202 10.79 -8.63 6.93
CA ALA A 202 10.55 -8.15 8.27
C ALA A 202 11.88 -7.90 9.01
N ILE A 203 12.03 -6.71 9.57
CA ILE A 203 13.22 -6.31 10.35
C ILE A 203 12.90 -6.05 11.82
N SER A 204 11.62 -5.98 12.19
CA SER A 204 11.17 -5.85 13.59
C SER A 204 9.73 -6.31 13.73
N ILE A 205 9.41 -6.92 14.86
CA ILE A 205 8.05 -7.31 15.27
C ILE A 205 7.82 -6.78 16.68
N LYS A 206 6.64 -6.17 16.90
CA LYS A 206 6.22 -5.67 18.22
C LYS A 206 4.78 -6.11 18.50
N ASN A 207 4.49 -6.41 19.76
CA ASN A 207 3.16 -6.72 20.28
C ASN A 207 2.81 -5.93 21.55
N LYS A 208 3.61 -4.93 21.91
CA LYS A 208 3.41 -4.04 23.06
C LYS A 208 3.76 -2.61 22.68
N ASN A 209 3.15 -1.64 23.37
CA ASN A 209 3.37 -0.22 23.16
C ASN A 209 3.20 0.18 21.68
N LEU A 210 2.08 -0.27 21.10
CA LEU A 210 1.76 -0.07 19.70
C LEU A 210 0.93 1.21 19.51
N ASP A 211 1.21 1.93 18.44
CA ASP A 211 0.24 2.88 17.92
C ASP A 211 -0.98 2.12 17.36
N PRO A 212 -2.19 2.68 17.44
CA PRO A 212 -3.39 2.05 16.90
C PRO A 212 -3.34 1.93 15.37
N VAL A 213 -4.18 1.05 14.83
CA VAL A 213 -4.55 1.08 13.41
C VAL A 213 -5.27 2.39 13.16
N THR A 214 -4.71 3.24 12.29
CA THR A 214 -5.16 4.62 12.13
C THR A 214 -5.31 4.95 10.65
N PHE A 215 -6.46 5.48 10.27
CA PHE A 215 -6.60 6.09 8.96
C PHE A 215 -5.85 7.42 8.92
N TYR A 216 -4.87 7.54 8.04
CA TYR A 216 -4.05 8.74 7.91
C TYR A 216 -4.46 9.59 6.72
N ASN A 217 -4.92 10.80 6.96
CA ASN A 217 -5.18 11.82 5.94
C ASN A 217 -4.88 13.23 6.47
N TYR A 218 -3.66 13.46 6.93
CA TYR A 218 -3.23 14.72 7.53
C TYR A 218 -3.38 15.94 6.61
N LEU A 219 -3.27 15.74 5.30
CA LEU A 219 -3.37 16.81 4.30
C LEU A 219 -4.79 17.00 3.75
N ASN A 220 -5.78 16.32 4.33
CA ASN A 220 -7.19 16.40 3.95
C ASN A 220 -7.45 16.15 2.45
N TYR A 221 -6.71 15.24 1.86
CA TYR A 221 -6.89 14.86 0.46
C TYR A 221 -8.30 14.32 0.21
N LYS A 222 -8.87 14.72 -0.93
CA LYS A 222 -10.09 14.11 -1.47
C LYS A 222 -9.69 13.01 -2.44
N TYR A 223 -10.17 11.80 -2.19
CA TYR A 223 -9.85 10.65 -3.01
C TYR A 223 -10.98 10.37 -4.00
N ALA A 224 -10.66 10.33 -5.29
CA ALA A 224 -11.58 9.91 -6.34
C ALA A 224 -11.64 8.37 -6.37
N PRO A 225 -12.82 7.76 -6.23
CA PRO A 225 -12.95 6.33 -6.39
C PRO A 225 -12.60 5.93 -7.84
N ILE A 226 -11.89 4.83 -7.99
CA ILE A 226 -11.48 4.29 -9.29
C ILE A 226 -11.42 2.78 -9.22
N GLU A 227 -11.84 2.12 -10.30
CA GLU A 227 -11.65 0.69 -10.47
C GLU A 227 -10.17 0.34 -10.63
N ARG A 228 -9.76 -0.81 -10.05
CA ARG A 228 -8.36 -1.24 -10.06
C ARG A 228 -7.75 -1.26 -11.46
N MET A 229 -8.41 -1.85 -12.43
CA MET A 229 -7.89 -1.94 -13.80
C MET A 229 -7.79 -0.58 -14.49
N GLU A 230 -8.72 0.31 -14.23
CA GLU A 230 -8.65 1.68 -14.74
C GLU A 230 -7.47 2.43 -14.11
N TYR A 231 -7.24 2.22 -12.80
CA TYR A 231 -6.07 2.78 -12.11
C TYR A 231 -4.76 2.26 -12.71
N LEU A 232 -4.61 0.95 -12.93
CA LEU A 232 -3.41 0.34 -13.53
C LEU A 232 -3.14 0.89 -14.94
N LYS A 233 -4.17 1.04 -15.78
CA LYS A 233 -4.04 1.69 -17.09
C LYS A 233 -3.50 3.12 -17.00
N LYS A 234 -3.88 3.87 -15.94
CA LYS A 234 -3.36 5.23 -15.71
C LYS A 234 -1.88 5.22 -15.31
N VAL A 235 -1.48 4.37 -14.36
CA VAL A 235 -0.09 4.33 -13.88
C VAL A 235 0.88 3.73 -14.90
N HIS A 236 0.42 2.84 -15.78
CA HIS A 236 1.26 2.22 -16.81
C HIS A 236 1.28 3.02 -18.13
N LYS A 237 0.56 4.13 -18.22
CA LYS A 237 0.54 4.93 -19.46
C LYS A 237 1.94 5.44 -19.77
N PRO A 238 2.48 5.19 -20.99
CA PRO A 238 3.79 5.68 -21.40
C PRO A 238 3.91 7.21 -21.28
N GLY A 239 5.07 7.70 -20.85
CA GLY A 239 5.34 9.14 -20.73
C GLY A 239 4.74 9.82 -19.50
N ILE A 240 4.08 9.08 -18.64
CA ILE A 240 3.53 9.60 -17.38
C ILE A 240 4.64 10.04 -16.41
N TYR A 241 5.77 9.33 -16.38
CA TYR A 241 6.90 9.69 -15.52
C TYR A 241 8.02 10.35 -16.34
N PRO A 242 8.55 11.53 -15.92
CA PRO A 242 9.45 12.35 -16.74
C PRO A 242 10.80 11.73 -17.07
N THR A 243 11.21 10.71 -16.35
CA THR A 243 12.59 10.18 -16.38
C THR A 243 12.67 8.82 -17.04
N GLY A 244 12.00 8.55 -18.16
CA GLY A 244 12.26 7.32 -18.96
C GLY A 244 12.37 5.98 -18.16
N GLY A 245 12.22 6.04 -16.85
CA GLY A 245 12.19 4.91 -15.96
C GLY A 245 10.88 4.17 -16.17
N ASN A 246 10.95 2.89 -16.45
CA ASN A 246 9.82 2.00 -16.28
C ASN A 246 9.37 2.12 -14.82
N HIS A 247 8.33 2.90 -14.56
CA HIS A 247 7.73 2.92 -13.23
C HIS A 247 7.18 1.50 -13.00
N ARG A 248 7.97 0.74 -12.27
CA ARG A 248 7.64 -0.64 -11.99
C ARG A 248 6.61 -0.64 -10.87
N THR A 249 5.35 -0.69 -11.23
CA THR A 249 4.32 -0.95 -10.23
C THR A 249 4.45 -2.36 -9.71
N ILE A 250 4.10 -2.54 -8.45
CA ILE A 250 4.09 -3.86 -7.81
C ILE A 250 3.08 -4.80 -8.48
N GLU A 251 2.01 -4.24 -9.03
CA GLU A 251 1.01 -4.93 -9.85
C GLU A 251 1.26 -4.65 -11.32
N ILE A 252 1.23 -5.68 -12.17
CA ILE A 252 1.38 -5.50 -13.61
C ILE A 252 0.10 -5.82 -14.35
N ASP A 253 -0.60 -6.87 -13.99
CA ASP A 253 -1.87 -7.19 -14.63
C ASP A 253 -2.71 -8.20 -13.86
N ASP A 254 -3.90 -8.45 -14.40
CA ASP A 254 -4.81 -9.45 -13.94
C ASP A 254 -4.69 -10.69 -14.75
N ASN A 255 -4.12 -11.64 -14.14
CA ASN A 255 -4.53 -13.01 -14.43
C ASN A 255 -4.52 -13.78 -13.13
#